data_408f61308bd1aca70a98a7bca5020493
#
_entry.id   408f61308bd1aca70a98a7bca5020493
#
_cell.length_a   1.000
_cell.length_b   1.000
_cell.length_c   1.000
_cell.angle_alpha   90.00
_cell.angle_beta   90.00
_cell.angle_gamma   90.00
#
_symmetry.space_group_name_H-M   'P 1'
#
loop_
_entity.id
_entity.type
_entity.pdbx_description
1 polymer ?
#
loop_
_entity_poly.entity_id
_entity_poly.type
_entity_poly.pdbx_seq_one_letter_code
_entity_poly.pdbx_strand_id
1 'polypeptide(L)'
;MNKPLIFAHRGVKGTHPENTMIAFQEAERIGAHGIELDVHLSKDGELVVIHDETVDRTTNGVGLVSEKTVEELQALDAGSHKDPSFHEAKIPTLREVFIWLSTTNLQLNIELKTDVIHYPNIEEKVVALVREYHLSNQIVFSSFNHDSVSLLATIAPEIPRAILYDTPLADPIAEAKKREATGLHSNFQLLTEEFVQLAQGQGYVFRPYTINEYKDLQTMIDYGVDVIITDWPARAFELLS
;
A
#
# COMPACT_ATOMS: atom_id res chain seq x y z
N MET A 1 25.74 -2.85 -4.17
CA MET A 1 24.43 -2.31 -3.69
C MET A 1 23.52 -3.49 -3.36
N ASN A 2 22.72 -3.41 -2.33
CA ASN A 2 21.69 -4.44 -2.06
C ASN A 2 20.63 -4.34 -3.14
N LYS A 3 20.09 -5.50 -3.57
CA LYS A 3 18.92 -5.51 -4.48
C LYS A 3 17.70 -4.96 -3.72
N PRO A 4 16.85 -4.11 -4.35
CA PRO A 4 15.62 -3.63 -3.71
C PRO A 4 14.64 -4.76 -3.45
N LEU A 5 13.81 -4.62 -2.44
CA LEU A 5 12.64 -5.47 -2.27
C LEU A 5 11.57 -5.08 -3.31
N ILE A 6 10.76 -6.04 -3.73
CA ILE A 6 9.68 -5.83 -4.70
C ILE A 6 8.35 -6.01 -4.01
N PHE A 7 7.55 -4.94 -3.98
CA PHE A 7 6.17 -4.94 -3.48
C PHE A 7 5.18 -4.85 -4.63
N ALA A 8 4.17 -5.71 -4.59
CA ALA A 8 3.08 -5.70 -5.55
C ALA A 8 2.04 -4.64 -5.18
N HIS A 9 1.89 -3.62 -6.03
CA HIS A 9 0.97 -2.49 -5.85
C HIS A 9 -0.48 -2.96 -5.96
N ARG A 10 -1.24 -2.87 -4.87
CA ARG A 10 -2.60 -3.40 -4.71
C ARG A 10 -2.70 -4.89 -5.08
N GLY A 11 -1.63 -5.65 -4.79
CA GLY A 11 -1.38 -6.97 -5.35
C GLY A 11 -0.79 -6.92 -6.76
N VAL A 12 -0.90 -8.00 -7.55
CA VAL A 12 -0.39 -8.02 -8.94
C VAL A 12 -1.40 -7.36 -9.88
N LYS A 13 -1.61 -6.05 -9.72
CA LYS A 13 -2.61 -5.26 -10.44
C LYS A 13 -2.42 -5.32 -11.96
N GLY A 14 -1.21 -5.54 -12.45
CA GLY A 14 -0.94 -5.68 -13.88
C GLY A 14 -1.75 -6.78 -14.53
N THR A 15 -2.00 -7.88 -13.83
CA THR A 15 -2.70 -9.07 -14.35
C THR A 15 -3.96 -9.46 -13.59
N HIS A 16 -4.13 -9.03 -12.35
CA HIS A 16 -5.25 -9.38 -11.47
C HIS A 16 -6.05 -8.15 -11.03
N PRO A 17 -7.30 -8.31 -10.57
CA PRO A 17 -8.09 -7.18 -10.06
C PRO A 17 -7.44 -6.62 -8.79
N GLU A 18 -7.18 -5.31 -8.79
CA GLU A 18 -6.52 -4.61 -7.69
C GLU A 18 -7.27 -4.76 -6.37
N ASN A 19 -6.52 -4.77 -5.25
CA ASN A 19 -7.08 -4.81 -3.90
C ASN A 19 -8.02 -5.99 -3.63
N THR A 20 -7.74 -7.14 -4.23
CA THR A 20 -8.49 -8.40 -4.01
C THR A 20 -7.59 -9.51 -3.51
N MET A 21 -8.18 -10.49 -2.82
CA MET A 21 -7.42 -11.64 -2.30
C MET A 21 -6.70 -12.41 -3.39
N ILE A 22 -7.29 -12.54 -4.59
CA ILE A 22 -6.65 -13.24 -5.71
C ILE A 22 -5.40 -12.51 -6.20
N ALA A 23 -5.39 -11.16 -6.20
CA ALA A 23 -4.22 -10.37 -6.57
C ALA A 23 -3.10 -10.49 -5.52
N PHE A 24 -3.45 -10.59 -4.24
CA PHE A 24 -2.48 -10.77 -3.14
C PHE A 24 -1.86 -12.17 -3.14
N GLN A 25 -2.68 -13.21 -3.34
CA GLN A 25 -2.21 -14.59 -3.45
C GLN A 25 -1.31 -14.80 -4.67
N GLU A 26 -1.59 -14.11 -5.78
CA GLU A 26 -0.71 -14.12 -6.93
C GLU A 26 0.64 -13.47 -6.63
N ALA A 27 0.66 -12.37 -5.84
CA ALA A 27 1.91 -11.75 -5.41
C ALA A 27 2.78 -12.72 -4.59
N GLU A 28 2.17 -13.48 -3.68
CA GLU A 28 2.85 -14.55 -2.94
C GLU A 28 3.39 -15.63 -3.88
N ARG A 29 2.54 -16.12 -4.81
CA ARG A 29 2.88 -17.17 -5.75
C ARG A 29 4.09 -16.85 -6.62
N ILE A 30 4.24 -15.60 -7.04
CA ILE A 30 5.36 -15.15 -7.86
C ILE A 30 6.59 -14.72 -7.05
N GLY A 31 6.53 -14.84 -5.71
CA GLY A 31 7.65 -14.56 -4.82
C GLY A 31 7.89 -13.07 -4.55
N ALA A 32 6.86 -12.22 -4.59
CA ALA A 32 6.97 -10.84 -4.15
C ALA A 32 7.45 -10.80 -2.68
N HIS A 33 8.21 -9.76 -2.32
CA HIS A 33 8.68 -9.57 -0.96
C HIS A 33 7.61 -8.97 -0.06
N GLY A 34 6.62 -8.30 -0.67
CA GLY A 34 5.49 -7.71 0.01
C GLY A 34 4.40 -7.28 -0.95
N ILE A 35 3.33 -6.80 -0.40
CA ILE A 35 2.22 -6.16 -1.10
C ILE A 35 1.98 -4.77 -0.51
N GLU A 36 1.35 -3.95 -1.29
CA GLU A 36 0.78 -2.68 -0.85
C GLU A 36 -0.74 -2.76 -1.07
N LEU A 37 -1.53 -2.12 -0.20
CA LEU A 37 -2.98 -2.02 -0.30
C LEU A 37 -3.52 -0.76 0.36
N ASP A 38 -4.76 -0.40 0.00
CA ASP A 38 -5.47 0.79 0.44
C ASP A 38 -6.63 0.45 1.38
N VAL A 39 -6.81 1.22 2.47
CA VAL A 39 -7.83 0.96 3.48
C VAL A 39 -8.76 2.15 3.68
N HIS A 40 -10.06 1.87 3.66
CA HIS A 40 -11.15 2.75 4.05
C HIS A 40 -11.99 2.15 5.20
N LEU A 41 -12.93 2.93 5.74
CA LEU A 41 -14.00 2.41 6.61
C LEU A 41 -15.32 2.30 5.85
N SER A 42 -15.99 1.17 6.02
CA SER A 42 -17.40 0.98 5.64
C SER A 42 -18.35 1.78 6.54
N LYS A 43 -19.62 1.85 6.17
CA LYS A 43 -20.67 2.52 6.95
C LYS A 43 -20.82 1.96 8.36
N ASP A 44 -20.66 0.66 8.52
CA ASP A 44 -20.72 -0.05 9.80
C ASP A 44 -19.37 -0.13 10.52
N GLY A 45 -18.35 0.56 9.98
CA GLY A 45 -17.07 0.80 10.64
C GLY A 45 -16.07 -0.34 10.54
N GLU A 46 -16.23 -1.24 9.56
CA GLU A 46 -15.25 -2.26 9.23
C GLU A 46 -14.15 -1.70 8.31
N LEU A 47 -12.93 -2.19 8.47
CA LEU A 47 -11.80 -1.86 7.60
C LEU A 47 -11.89 -2.66 6.31
N VAL A 48 -12.08 -1.98 5.18
CA VAL A 48 -12.24 -2.58 3.85
C VAL A 48 -11.11 -2.15 2.92
N VAL A 49 -10.75 -3.03 1.98
CA VAL A 49 -9.58 -2.85 1.12
C VAL A 49 -10.03 -2.47 -0.28
N ILE A 50 -9.92 -1.20 -0.60
CA ILE A 50 -10.25 -0.60 -1.89
C ILE A 50 -9.50 0.74 -2.02
N HIS A 51 -9.16 1.18 -3.24
CA HIS A 51 -8.38 2.41 -3.43
C HIS A 51 -9.23 3.68 -3.42
N ASP A 52 -10.28 3.72 -4.25
CA ASP A 52 -11.08 4.93 -4.44
C ASP A 52 -12.09 5.09 -3.30
N GLU A 53 -12.52 6.30 -3.04
CA GLU A 53 -13.62 6.61 -2.09
C GLU A 53 -14.96 6.04 -2.55
N THR A 54 -15.08 5.69 -3.84
CA THR A 54 -16.28 5.08 -4.43
C THR A 54 -15.98 3.69 -4.97
N VAL A 55 -17.02 2.87 -5.10
CA VAL A 55 -16.91 1.51 -5.66
C VAL A 55 -16.97 1.45 -7.18
N ASP A 56 -17.18 2.58 -7.85
CA ASP A 56 -17.62 2.69 -9.25
C ASP A 56 -16.59 2.13 -10.27
N ARG A 57 -15.30 2.38 -10.06
CA ARG A 57 -14.25 2.02 -11.04
C ARG A 57 -13.91 0.52 -11.02
N THR A 58 -13.93 -0.09 -9.86
CA THR A 58 -13.41 -1.45 -9.67
C THR A 58 -14.49 -2.48 -9.33
N THR A 59 -15.77 -2.07 -9.35
CA THR A 59 -16.89 -2.98 -9.08
C THR A 59 -18.06 -2.77 -10.04
N ASN A 60 -19.06 -3.62 -9.93
CA ASN A 60 -20.35 -3.47 -10.61
C ASN A 60 -21.34 -2.59 -9.82
N GLY A 61 -20.93 -1.97 -8.70
CA GLY A 61 -21.73 -1.05 -7.90
C GLY A 61 -21.44 0.42 -8.19
N VAL A 62 -22.14 1.29 -7.47
CA VAL A 62 -21.95 2.76 -7.52
C VAL A 62 -22.05 3.38 -6.14
N GLY A 63 -21.36 4.50 -5.93
CA GLY A 63 -21.43 5.35 -4.77
C GLY A 63 -20.30 5.14 -3.74
N LEU A 64 -20.38 5.87 -2.64
CA LEU A 64 -19.32 5.93 -1.64
C LEU A 64 -19.17 4.63 -0.84
N VAL A 65 -17.93 4.24 -0.59
CA VAL A 65 -17.56 3.14 0.31
C VAL A 65 -18.11 3.38 1.72
N SER A 66 -17.96 4.60 2.23
CA SER A 66 -18.40 5.02 3.57
C SER A 66 -19.92 5.01 3.78
N GLU A 67 -20.73 4.88 2.72
CA GLU A 67 -22.18 4.80 2.79
C GLU A 67 -22.72 3.37 2.70
N LYS A 68 -21.84 2.38 2.47
CA LYS A 68 -22.18 0.96 2.33
C LYS A 68 -21.67 0.15 3.52
N THR A 69 -22.48 -0.82 3.96
CA THR A 69 -22.05 -1.81 4.94
C THR A 69 -21.05 -2.78 4.32
N VAL A 70 -20.29 -3.50 5.16
CA VAL A 70 -19.36 -4.53 4.66
C VAL A 70 -20.09 -5.59 3.85
N GLU A 71 -21.30 -5.99 4.26
CA GLU A 71 -22.13 -6.96 3.53
C GLU A 71 -22.51 -6.45 2.13
N GLU A 72 -22.90 -5.18 2.01
CA GLU A 72 -23.19 -4.55 0.73
C GLU A 72 -21.93 -4.45 -0.17
N LEU A 73 -20.77 -4.13 0.40
CA LEU A 73 -19.50 -4.05 -0.32
C LEU A 73 -19.07 -5.44 -0.83
N GLN A 74 -19.13 -6.46 0.02
CA GLN A 74 -18.76 -7.83 -0.34
C GLN A 74 -19.75 -8.52 -1.30
N ALA A 75 -20.98 -8.00 -1.43
CA ALA A 75 -21.92 -8.48 -2.43
C ALA A 75 -21.52 -8.06 -3.87
N LEU A 76 -20.71 -7.00 -4.02
CA LEU A 76 -20.28 -6.50 -5.32
C LEU A 76 -19.29 -7.46 -6.01
N ASP A 77 -19.30 -7.44 -7.34
CA ASP A 77 -18.27 -8.05 -8.16
C ASP A 77 -17.11 -7.05 -8.31
N ALA A 78 -15.97 -7.38 -7.72
CA ALA A 78 -14.75 -6.56 -7.73
C ALA A 78 -13.69 -7.12 -8.70
N GLY A 79 -14.04 -8.02 -9.59
CA GLY A 79 -13.09 -8.66 -10.49
C GLY A 79 -13.36 -8.47 -11.98
N SER A 80 -14.61 -8.49 -12.41
CA SER A 80 -14.99 -8.46 -13.83
C SER A 80 -14.54 -7.20 -14.57
N HIS A 81 -14.28 -6.09 -13.85
CA HIS A 81 -13.70 -4.88 -14.45
C HIS A 81 -12.29 -5.14 -15.03
N LYS A 82 -11.57 -6.11 -14.49
CA LYS A 82 -10.24 -6.53 -14.96
C LYS A 82 -10.35 -7.56 -16.07
N ASP A 83 -11.08 -8.64 -15.80
CA ASP A 83 -11.38 -9.71 -16.75
C ASP A 83 -12.61 -10.50 -16.24
N PRO A 84 -13.56 -10.92 -17.12
CA PRO A 84 -14.74 -11.67 -16.70
C PRO A 84 -14.45 -12.98 -15.96
N SER A 85 -13.27 -13.57 -16.11
CA SER A 85 -12.86 -14.78 -15.37
C SER A 85 -12.70 -14.52 -13.87
N PHE A 86 -12.57 -13.27 -13.44
CA PHE A 86 -12.43 -12.88 -12.03
C PHE A 86 -13.76 -12.46 -11.37
N HIS A 87 -14.92 -12.78 -11.96
CA HIS A 87 -16.25 -12.35 -11.49
C HIS A 87 -16.59 -12.71 -10.03
N GLU A 88 -15.87 -13.66 -9.44
CA GLU A 88 -16.06 -14.05 -8.04
C GLU A 88 -15.20 -13.22 -7.04
N ALA A 89 -14.28 -12.39 -7.54
CA ALA A 89 -13.45 -11.57 -6.67
C ALA A 89 -14.30 -10.51 -5.95
N LYS A 90 -14.01 -10.30 -4.68
CA LYS A 90 -14.74 -9.40 -3.77
C LYS A 90 -13.83 -8.35 -3.21
N ILE A 91 -14.41 -7.26 -2.69
CA ILE A 91 -13.72 -6.30 -1.82
C ILE A 91 -13.45 -7.03 -0.50
N PRO A 92 -12.17 -7.26 -0.12
CA PRO A 92 -11.90 -7.93 1.14
C PRO A 92 -11.95 -6.95 2.30
N THR A 93 -12.22 -7.46 3.49
CA THR A 93 -11.91 -6.77 4.74
C THR A 93 -10.41 -6.87 5.04
N LEU A 94 -9.84 -5.90 5.76
CA LEU A 94 -8.46 -6.01 6.22
C LEU A 94 -8.24 -7.21 7.14
N ARG A 95 -9.28 -7.63 7.88
CA ARG A 95 -9.25 -8.85 8.71
C ARG A 95 -9.05 -10.11 7.86
N GLU A 96 -9.74 -10.25 6.74
CA GLU A 96 -9.54 -11.39 5.81
C GLU A 96 -8.12 -11.40 5.24
N VAL A 97 -7.59 -10.22 4.90
CA VAL A 97 -6.19 -10.08 4.46
C VAL A 97 -5.24 -10.52 5.57
N PHE A 98 -5.46 -10.13 6.82
CA PHE A 98 -4.58 -10.47 7.94
C PHE A 98 -4.62 -11.96 8.30
N ILE A 99 -5.79 -12.62 8.19
CA ILE A 99 -5.89 -14.08 8.34
C ILE A 99 -4.95 -14.78 7.34
N TRP A 100 -4.98 -14.37 6.09
CA TRP A 100 -4.09 -14.92 5.07
C TRP A 100 -2.63 -14.49 5.30
N LEU A 101 -2.35 -13.20 5.54
CA LEU A 101 -1.00 -12.67 5.71
C LEU A 101 -0.25 -13.39 6.84
N SER A 102 -0.95 -13.74 7.94
CA SER A 102 -0.38 -14.47 9.08
C SER A 102 0.17 -15.86 8.72
N THR A 103 -0.19 -16.40 7.57
CA THR A 103 0.31 -17.68 7.05
C THR A 103 1.49 -17.53 6.09
N THR A 104 1.91 -16.28 5.81
CA THR A 104 2.97 -15.92 4.85
C THR A 104 4.14 -15.23 5.54
N ASN A 105 5.22 -15.00 4.80
CA ASN A 105 6.34 -14.16 5.22
C ASN A 105 6.35 -12.80 4.49
N LEU A 106 5.27 -12.41 3.83
CA LEU A 106 5.18 -11.17 3.10
C LEU A 106 5.17 -9.96 4.05
N GLN A 107 5.79 -8.88 3.64
CA GLN A 107 5.55 -7.56 4.23
C GLN A 107 4.28 -6.95 3.63
N LEU A 108 3.62 -6.09 4.39
CA LEU A 108 2.43 -5.38 3.93
C LEU A 108 2.59 -3.88 4.20
N ASN A 109 2.51 -3.08 3.13
CA ASN A 109 2.30 -1.65 3.25
C ASN A 109 0.81 -1.35 3.24
N ILE A 110 0.30 -0.72 4.29
CA ILE A 110 -1.09 -0.29 4.42
C ILE A 110 -1.14 1.22 4.19
N GLU A 111 -1.74 1.64 3.08
CA GLU A 111 -2.09 3.03 2.87
C GLU A 111 -3.43 3.35 3.55
N LEU A 112 -3.43 4.32 4.48
CA LEU A 112 -4.66 4.85 5.07
C LEU A 112 -5.21 5.97 4.18
N LYS A 113 -6.40 5.78 3.62
CA LYS A 113 -7.09 6.72 2.73
C LYS A 113 -7.88 7.75 3.55
N THR A 114 -7.14 8.69 4.15
CA THR A 114 -7.68 9.72 5.05
C THR A 114 -7.49 11.15 4.53
N ASP A 115 -6.98 11.30 3.32
CA ASP A 115 -6.68 12.56 2.67
C ASP A 115 -7.91 13.23 2.05
N VAL A 116 -8.90 12.47 1.58
CA VAL A 116 -10.16 12.96 0.99
C VAL A 116 -11.31 12.83 1.97
N ILE A 117 -11.51 11.64 2.55
CA ILE A 117 -12.55 11.40 3.56
C ILE A 117 -11.89 11.18 4.92
N HIS A 118 -12.25 12.02 5.88
CA HIS A 118 -11.80 11.81 7.27
C HIS A 118 -12.64 10.74 7.94
N TYR A 119 -12.02 9.59 8.23
CA TYR A 119 -12.64 8.46 8.93
C TYR A 119 -12.32 8.51 10.43
N PRO A 120 -13.31 8.70 11.32
CA PRO A 120 -13.04 8.74 12.76
C PRO A 120 -12.40 7.44 13.27
N ASN A 121 -11.24 7.54 13.93
CA ASN A 121 -10.54 6.45 14.59
C ASN A 121 -10.06 5.31 13.64
N ILE A 122 -9.84 5.59 12.36
CA ILE A 122 -9.34 4.57 11.43
C ILE A 122 -7.94 4.09 11.82
N GLU A 123 -7.07 5.01 12.27
CA GLU A 123 -5.71 4.72 12.70
C GLU A 123 -5.70 3.77 13.90
N GLU A 124 -6.51 4.05 14.93
CA GLU A 124 -6.64 3.21 16.11
C GLU A 124 -7.20 1.83 15.77
N LYS A 125 -8.18 1.76 14.87
CA LYS A 125 -8.76 0.49 14.41
C LYS A 125 -7.75 -0.37 13.68
N VAL A 126 -6.98 0.22 12.75
CA VAL A 126 -5.94 -0.51 12.00
C VAL A 126 -4.85 -1.00 12.96
N VAL A 127 -4.37 -0.14 13.86
CA VAL A 127 -3.35 -0.52 14.87
C VAL A 127 -3.86 -1.63 15.79
N ALA A 128 -5.12 -1.53 16.25
CA ALA A 128 -5.70 -2.57 17.10
C ALA A 128 -5.76 -3.93 16.37
N LEU A 129 -6.15 -3.92 15.09
CA LEU A 129 -6.20 -5.14 14.28
C LEU A 129 -4.80 -5.73 14.04
N VAL A 130 -3.78 -4.90 13.74
CA VAL A 130 -2.38 -5.33 13.59
C VAL A 130 -1.88 -6.04 14.86
N ARG A 131 -2.19 -5.49 16.03
CA ARG A 131 -1.81 -6.08 17.31
C ARG A 131 -2.59 -7.35 17.64
N GLU A 132 -3.87 -7.41 17.30
CA GLU A 132 -4.71 -8.62 17.45
C GLU A 132 -4.12 -9.81 16.71
N TYR A 133 -3.60 -9.59 15.49
CA TYR A 133 -3.01 -10.63 14.66
C TYR A 133 -1.48 -10.79 14.83
N HIS A 134 -0.85 -10.02 15.72
CA HIS A 134 0.61 -10.04 15.99
C HIS A 134 1.47 -9.75 14.75
N LEU A 135 1.01 -8.89 13.85
CA LEU A 135 1.64 -8.61 12.56
C LEU A 135 2.57 -7.38 12.57
N SER A 136 2.84 -6.76 13.71
CA SER A 136 3.62 -5.50 13.79
C SER A 136 4.97 -5.55 13.04
N ASN A 137 5.61 -6.71 12.96
CA ASN A 137 6.89 -6.88 12.28
C ASN A 137 6.76 -7.03 10.74
N GLN A 138 5.56 -7.22 10.22
CA GLN A 138 5.28 -7.36 8.79
C GLN A 138 4.66 -6.10 8.18
N ILE A 139 4.23 -5.14 9.01
CA ILE A 139 3.47 -3.96 8.58
C ILE A 139 4.35 -2.72 8.42
N VAL A 140 4.04 -1.94 7.40
CA VAL A 140 4.43 -0.53 7.23
C VAL A 140 3.16 0.26 6.98
N PHE A 141 2.98 1.37 7.67
CA PHE A 141 1.88 2.31 7.40
C PHE A 141 2.31 3.40 6.43
N SER A 142 1.38 3.89 5.62
CA SER A 142 1.59 5.09 4.82
C SER A 142 0.30 5.87 4.65
N SER A 143 0.41 7.18 4.40
CA SER A 143 -0.72 8.03 4.05
C SER A 143 -0.27 9.31 3.36
N PHE A 144 -1.11 9.84 2.45
CA PHE A 144 -1.02 11.21 1.94
C PHE A 144 -1.48 12.23 3.00
N ASN A 145 -2.32 11.81 3.95
CA ASN A 145 -2.63 12.62 5.13
C ASN A 145 -1.50 12.49 6.15
N HIS A 146 -0.59 13.45 6.15
CA HIS A 146 0.56 13.43 7.05
C HIS A 146 0.17 13.59 8.55
N ASP A 147 -1.04 14.06 8.86
CA ASP A 147 -1.53 14.09 10.24
C ASP A 147 -1.85 12.67 10.74
N SER A 148 -2.39 11.77 9.87
CA SER A 148 -2.53 10.34 10.16
C SER A 148 -1.17 9.69 10.44
N VAL A 149 -0.11 10.06 9.69
CA VAL A 149 1.25 9.56 9.94
C VAL A 149 1.75 9.98 11.32
N SER A 150 1.50 11.24 11.74
CA SER A 150 1.84 11.72 13.08
C SER A 150 1.07 11.02 14.19
N LEU A 151 -0.22 10.74 13.96
CA LEU A 151 -1.04 9.99 14.92
C LEU A 151 -0.52 8.55 15.07
N LEU A 152 -0.22 7.88 13.95
CA LEU A 152 0.38 6.55 13.96
C LEU A 152 1.73 6.51 14.68
N ALA A 153 2.54 7.57 14.57
CA ALA A 153 3.79 7.70 15.33
C ALA A 153 3.56 7.69 16.84
N THR A 154 2.44 8.29 17.27
CA THR A 154 2.08 8.39 18.68
C THR A 154 1.51 7.08 19.23
N ILE A 155 0.58 6.43 18.47
CA ILE A 155 -0.18 5.27 18.99
C ILE A 155 0.48 3.92 18.69
N ALA A 156 1.39 3.85 17.70
CA ALA A 156 2.12 2.66 17.30
C ALA A 156 3.58 2.98 16.92
N PRO A 157 4.39 3.52 17.86
CA PRO A 157 5.77 3.94 17.56
C PRO A 157 6.66 2.78 17.11
N GLU A 158 6.32 1.56 17.45
CA GLU A 158 7.02 0.33 17.05
C GLU A 158 6.84 -0.06 15.59
N ILE A 159 5.79 0.46 14.90
CA ILE A 159 5.51 0.09 13.51
C ILE A 159 6.07 1.17 12.57
N PRO A 160 6.86 0.78 11.55
CA PRO A 160 7.35 1.71 10.54
C PRO A 160 6.20 2.45 9.82
N ARG A 161 6.43 3.71 9.50
CA ARG A 161 5.45 4.57 8.83
C ARG A 161 6.12 5.53 7.86
N ALA A 162 5.43 5.88 6.79
CA ALA A 162 5.95 6.75 5.75
C ALA A 162 4.95 7.83 5.35
N ILE A 163 5.48 8.99 4.99
CA ILE A 163 4.69 9.99 4.27
C ILE A 163 4.61 9.63 2.79
N LEU A 164 3.40 9.73 2.21
CA LEU A 164 3.18 9.66 0.77
C LEU A 164 3.15 11.07 0.17
N TYR A 165 3.71 11.21 -1.03
CA TYR A 165 3.61 12.45 -1.82
C TYR A 165 3.79 12.16 -3.31
N ASP A 166 2.94 12.77 -4.15
CA ASP A 166 2.92 12.66 -5.61
C ASP A 166 3.30 13.96 -6.33
N THR A 167 3.43 15.06 -5.57
CA THR A 167 3.86 16.37 -6.02
C THR A 167 5.10 16.82 -5.24
N PRO A 168 5.93 17.73 -5.80
CA PRO A 168 7.13 18.19 -5.12
C PRO A 168 6.82 18.85 -3.77
N LEU A 169 7.44 18.35 -2.70
CA LEU A 169 7.47 19.00 -1.40
C LEU A 169 8.70 19.91 -1.32
N ALA A 170 8.59 21.02 -0.59
CA ALA A 170 9.71 21.95 -0.42
C ALA A 170 10.94 21.28 0.26
N ASP A 171 10.69 20.42 1.25
CA ASP A 171 11.70 19.59 1.91
C ASP A 171 11.03 18.32 2.44
N PRO A 172 11.07 17.20 1.67
CA PRO A 172 10.46 15.94 2.09
C PRO A 172 11.09 15.35 3.36
N ILE A 173 12.39 15.56 3.58
CA ILE A 173 13.09 15.05 4.76
C ILE A 173 12.64 15.82 6.01
N ALA A 174 12.54 17.15 5.93
CA ALA A 174 12.04 17.96 7.03
C ALA A 174 10.58 17.62 7.36
N GLU A 175 9.73 17.37 6.36
CA GLU A 175 8.34 16.96 6.57
C GLU A 175 8.28 15.57 7.21
N ALA A 176 9.04 14.57 6.72
CA ALA A 176 9.12 13.25 7.32
C ALA A 176 9.57 13.32 8.79
N LYS A 177 10.60 14.12 9.09
CA LYS A 177 11.07 14.34 10.45
C LYS A 177 10.00 14.95 11.34
N LYS A 178 9.29 15.98 10.86
CA LYS A 178 8.18 16.63 11.58
C LYS A 178 7.07 15.65 11.92
N ARG A 179 6.81 14.67 11.05
CA ARG A 179 5.77 13.65 11.19
C ARG A 179 6.24 12.39 11.91
N GLU A 180 7.49 12.35 12.35
CA GLU A 180 8.13 11.16 12.91
C GLU A 180 8.01 9.93 12.01
N ALA A 181 8.00 10.15 10.69
CA ALA A 181 8.01 9.10 9.69
C ALA A 181 9.40 8.44 9.62
N THR A 182 9.43 7.16 9.30
CA THR A 182 10.65 6.37 9.10
C THR A 182 10.96 6.11 7.62
N GLY A 183 10.05 6.51 6.73
CA GLY A 183 10.19 6.30 5.30
C GLY A 183 9.54 7.39 4.45
N LEU A 184 9.92 7.39 3.19
CA LEU A 184 9.46 8.29 2.14
C LEU A 184 8.89 7.44 1.00
N HIS A 185 7.60 7.57 0.74
CA HIS A 185 6.92 6.95 -0.39
C HIS A 185 6.54 8.05 -1.37
N SER A 186 7.22 8.09 -2.50
CA SER A 186 7.03 9.16 -3.49
C SER A 186 6.70 8.63 -4.88
N ASN A 187 6.06 9.49 -5.66
CA ASN A 187 6.09 9.29 -7.09
C ASN A 187 7.57 9.24 -7.55
N PHE A 188 7.96 8.15 -8.22
CA PHE A 188 9.34 7.89 -8.65
C PHE A 188 9.91 9.00 -9.55
N GLN A 189 9.05 9.70 -10.29
CA GLN A 189 9.45 10.81 -11.18
C GLN A 189 9.99 12.04 -10.43
N LEU A 190 9.77 12.12 -9.12
CA LEU A 190 10.27 13.20 -8.28
C LEU A 190 11.67 12.91 -7.73
N LEU A 191 12.21 11.71 -7.96
CA LEU A 191 13.45 11.26 -7.36
C LEU A 191 14.67 11.56 -8.23
N THR A 192 15.76 11.91 -7.55
CA THR A 192 17.12 11.88 -8.09
C THR A 192 17.96 10.92 -7.24
N GLU A 193 19.03 10.41 -7.83
CA GLU A 193 19.96 9.52 -7.12
C GLU A 193 20.52 10.20 -5.86
N GLU A 194 20.93 11.48 -5.97
CA GLU A 194 21.50 12.25 -4.87
C GLU A 194 20.50 12.39 -3.71
N PHE A 195 19.20 12.61 -4.03
CA PHE A 195 18.19 12.75 -3.00
C PHE A 195 17.92 11.41 -2.28
N VAL A 196 17.87 10.30 -3.02
CA VAL A 196 17.71 8.96 -2.44
C VAL A 196 18.87 8.68 -1.47
N GLN A 197 20.13 8.87 -1.93
CA GLN A 197 21.32 8.65 -1.10
C GLN A 197 21.37 9.55 0.12
N LEU A 198 20.99 10.84 -0.04
CA LEU A 198 20.95 11.79 1.08
C LEU A 198 19.98 11.34 2.17
N ALA A 199 18.77 10.94 1.80
CA ALA A 199 17.75 10.56 2.75
C ALA A 199 18.05 9.19 3.40
N GLN A 200 18.55 8.22 2.64
CA GLN A 200 19.03 6.94 3.18
C GLN A 200 20.18 7.13 4.16
N GLY A 201 21.10 8.08 3.87
CA GLY A 201 22.17 8.47 4.80
C GLY A 201 21.66 9.03 6.12
N GLN A 202 20.42 9.50 6.19
CA GLN A 202 19.72 9.94 7.39
C GLN A 202 18.80 8.87 8.00
N GLY A 203 18.79 7.66 7.47
CA GLY A 203 18.04 6.52 7.99
C GLY A 203 16.61 6.37 7.45
N TYR A 204 16.21 7.12 6.43
CA TYR A 204 14.91 6.97 5.80
C TYR A 204 14.89 5.83 4.79
N VAL A 205 13.81 5.07 4.77
CA VAL A 205 13.58 3.99 3.81
C VAL A 205 12.76 4.51 2.64
N PHE A 206 13.26 4.30 1.41
CA PHE A 206 12.56 4.71 0.18
C PHE A 206 11.71 3.58 -0.42
N ARG A 207 10.43 3.89 -0.67
CA ARG A 207 9.47 3.01 -1.37
C ARG A 207 8.74 3.80 -2.46
N PRO A 208 9.42 4.10 -3.59
CA PRO A 208 8.79 4.80 -4.71
C PRO A 208 7.70 3.95 -5.40
N TYR A 209 6.70 4.65 -5.94
CA TYR A 209 5.54 4.11 -6.65
C TYR A 209 5.19 4.97 -7.89
N THR A 210 4.44 4.50 -8.86
CA THR A 210 4.23 3.12 -9.23
C THR A 210 5.09 2.85 -10.45
N ILE A 211 6.09 2.00 -10.35
CA ILE A 211 7.14 1.85 -11.35
C ILE A 211 6.83 0.62 -12.21
N ASN A 212 6.43 0.83 -13.47
CA ASN A 212 5.92 -0.23 -14.32
C ASN A 212 6.78 -0.52 -15.56
N GLU A 213 7.51 0.49 -16.07
CA GLU A 213 8.31 0.34 -17.27
C GLU A 213 9.73 -0.12 -16.94
N TYR A 214 10.28 -1.01 -17.77
CA TYR A 214 11.63 -1.58 -17.57
C TYR A 214 12.71 -0.52 -17.38
N LYS A 215 12.63 0.59 -18.15
CA LYS A 215 13.59 1.69 -18.03
C LYS A 215 13.53 2.34 -16.65
N ASP A 216 12.31 2.58 -16.15
CA ASP A 216 12.11 3.24 -14.85
C ASP A 216 12.45 2.30 -13.69
N LEU A 217 12.13 1.01 -13.83
CA LEU A 217 12.58 -0.03 -12.89
C LEU A 217 14.10 -0.07 -12.78
N GLN A 218 14.81 -0.09 -13.93
CA GLN A 218 16.28 -0.06 -13.93
C GLN A 218 16.81 1.21 -13.28
N THR A 219 16.23 2.37 -13.57
CA THR A 219 16.65 3.64 -12.98
C THR A 219 16.52 3.62 -11.45
N MET A 220 15.42 3.10 -10.90
CA MET A 220 15.24 3.00 -9.45
C MET A 220 16.18 1.97 -8.80
N ILE A 221 16.49 0.88 -9.51
CA ILE A 221 17.52 -0.08 -9.10
C ILE A 221 18.88 0.61 -9.02
N ASP A 222 19.23 1.38 -10.04
CA ASP A 222 20.52 2.11 -10.12
C ASP A 222 20.62 3.19 -9.02
N TYR A 223 19.51 3.86 -8.67
CA TYR A 223 19.45 4.81 -7.55
C TYR A 223 19.59 4.13 -6.18
N GLY A 224 19.44 2.80 -6.14
CA GLY A 224 19.58 2.03 -4.89
C GLY A 224 18.43 2.23 -3.91
N VAL A 225 17.18 2.40 -4.40
CA VAL A 225 16.01 2.48 -3.52
C VAL A 225 15.83 1.18 -2.74
N ASP A 226 15.21 1.26 -1.56
CA ASP A 226 15.07 0.09 -0.67
C ASP A 226 13.97 -0.87 -1.14
N VAL A 227 12.88 -0.33 -1.67
CA VAL A 227 11.72 -1.09 -2.16
C VAL A 227 11.22 -0.47 -3.45
N ILE A 228 10.77 -1.29 -4.38
CA ILE A 228 10.06 -0.88 -5.60
C ILE A 228 8.60 -1.32 -5.48
N ILE A 229 7.65 -0.37 -5.57
CA ILE A 229 6.22 -0.65 -5.64
C ILE A 229 5.78 -0.62 -7.10
N THR A 230 5.26 -1.75 -7.61
CA THR A 230 4.95 -1.94 -9.04
C THR A 230 3.69 -2.77 -9.26
N ASP A 231 2.95 -2.48 -10.35
CA ASP A 231 1.86 -3.32 -10.84
C ASP A 231 2.35 -4.63 -11.46
N TRP A 232 3.65 -4.70 -11.83
CA TRP A 232 4.27 -5.77 -12.60
C TRP A 232 5.51 -6.35 -11.90
N PRO A 233 5.38 -6.97 -10.72
CA PRO A 233 6.54 -7.45 -9.96
C PRO A 233 7.39 -8.46 -10.74
N ALA A 234 6.82 -9.25 -11.65
CA ALA A 234 7.58 -10.16 -12.51
C ALA A 234 8.64 -9.44 -13.34
N ARG A 235 8.32 -8.25 -13.91
CA ARG A 235 9.29 -7.43 -14.67
C ARG A 235 10.48 -6.98 -13.81
N ALA A 236 10.20 -6.61 -12.56
CA ALA A 236 11.25 -6.20 -11.64
C ALA A 236 12.18 -7.39 -11.30
N PHE A 237 11.64 -8.59 -11.12
CA PHE A 237 12.44 -9.79 -10.89
C PHE A 237 13.32 -10.17 -12.08
N GLU A 238 12.84 -9.98 -13.33
CA GLU A 238 13.64 -10.20 -14.53
C GLU A 238 14.92 -9.33 -14.56
N LEU A 239 14.82 -8.07 -14.08
CA LEU A 239 15.99 -7.16 -13.99
C LEU A 239 16.91 -7.49 -12.83
N LEU A 240 16.41 -8.17 -11.80
CA LEU A 240 17.17 -8.53 -10.60
C LEU A 240 17.77 -9.94 -10.66
N SER A 241 17.47 -10.72 -11.73
CA SER A 241 17.94 -12.10 -11.90
C SER A 241 19.43 -12.27 -12.21
#